data_695edcca88f346432315321445015e6c
#
_entry.id   695edcca88f346432315321445015e6c
#
_cell.length_a   1.000
_cell.length_b   1.000
_cell.length_c   1.000
_cell.angle_alpha   90.00
_cell.angle_beta   90.00
_cell.angle_gamma   90.00
#
_symmetry.space_group_name_H-M   'P 1'
#
loop_
_entity.id
_entity.type
_entity.pdbx_description
1 polymer ?
#
loop_
_entity_poly.entity_id
_entity_poly.type
_entity_poly.pdbx_seq_one_letter_code
_entity_poly.pdbx_strand_id
1 'polypeptide(L)'
;MTTGSSRHPVRRPVQGLRHSPSEERRMHGRNLDLKPYKIAILWRGDAERQAATPQNNRFYRIFEELGTVGIHAEPAVYDEEFADEVREQLLAADGVLVWVDPIHQGKTRAALDPFLRDVASRGPWVSAHPDIILKMGVKEVLYQTKHLGWGSDTHLYRTSAEFGAAFPRRLQSSGPRVIKQNRGNGGQGVWKVEQMPTRTGAADTVRILHAQRGSIPQDLPLQEFMALCEPYFSWGGCIIDQPFQPRLPDGMIRC
;
A
#
# COMPACT_ATOMS: atom_id res chain seq x y z
N MET A 1 12.51 -45.32 47.53
CA MET A 1 12.66 -46.45 46.57
C MET A 1 11.44 -46.46 45.66
N THR A 2 11.57 -46.06 44.43
CA THR A 2 10.98 -46.55 43.17
C THR A 2 11.18 -45.47 42.12
N THR A 3 12.11 -45.79 41.24
CA THR A 3 12.48 -45.01 40.06
C THR A 3 11.47 -45.28 38.93
N GLY A 4 10.77 -44.25 38.50
CA GLY A 4 9.87 -44.27 37.30
C GLY A 4 10.60 -43.75 36.07
N SER A 5 10.99 -44.64 35.17
CA SER A 5 11.61 -44.37 33.86
C SER A 5 10.53 -43.93 32.87
N SER A 6 10.54 -42.68 32.42
CA SER A 6 9.68 -42.19 31.32
C SER A 6 10.36 -42.43 29.97
N ARG A 7 9.82 -43.36 29.18
CA ARG A 7 10.25 -43.62 27.81
C ARG A 7 9.64 -42.59 26.86
N HIS A 8 10.47 -41.83 26.14
CA HIS A 8 10.07 -40.98 25.03
C HIS A 8 9.66 -41.83 23.80
N PRO A 9 8.60 -41.48 23.06
CA PRO A 9 8.25 -42.16 21.83
C PRO A 9 9.20 -41.74 20.70
N VAL A 10 9.78 -42.75 20.05
CA VAL A 10 10.59 -42.61 18.83
C VAL A 10 9.71 -42.17 17.67
N ARG A 11 10.03 -41.02 17.08
CA ARG A 11 9.38 -40.53 15.84
C ARG A 11 9.83 -41.42 14.68
N ARG A 12 8.83 -42.00 13.97
CA ARG A 12 9.05 -42.69 12.69
C ARG A 12 9.36 -41.67 11.59
N PRO A 13 10.32 -41.92 10.68
CA PRO A 13 10.55 -41.03 9.54
C PRO A 13 9.38 -41.09 8.56
N VAL A 14 8.91 -39.89 8.11
CA VAL A 14 7.94 -39.76 7.04
C VAL A 14 8.61 -40.20 5.74
N GLN A 15 8.12 -41.25 5.10
CA GLN A 15 8.55 -41.67 3.77
C GLN A 15 8.19 -40.56 2.77
N GLY A 16 9.21 -39.96 2.16
CA GLY A 16 9.05 -39.01 1.06
C GLY A 16 8.40 -39.72 -0.14
N LEU A 17 7.30 -39.19 -0.62
CA LEU A 17 6.69 -39.53 -1.89
C LEU A 17 7.70 -39.26 -3.02
N ARG A 18 8.30 -40.35 -3.55
CA ARG A 18 9.11 -40.28 -4.77
C ARG A 18 8.16 -40.21 -5.95
N HIS A 19 8.03 -39.05 -6.58
CA HIS A 19 7.38 -38.94 -7.88
C HIS A 19 8.24 -39.67 -8.93
N SER A 20 7.58 -40.47 -9.77
CA SER A 20 8.27 -41.24 -10.81
C SER A 20 8.66 -40.31 -11.97
N PRO A 21 9.81 -40.53 -12.65
CA PRO A 21 10.26 -39.71 -13.79
C PRO A 21 9.28 -39.70 -14.98
N SER A 22 8.30 -40.58 -14.99
CA SER A 22 7.25 -40.66 -16.02
C SER A 22 6.13 -39.63 -15.82
N GLU A 23 5.92 -39.09 -14.62
CA GLU A 23 4.92 -38.06 -14.35
C GLU A 23 5.43 -36.66 -14.69
N GLU A 24 6.72 -36.39 -14.49
CA GLU A 24 7.33 -35.09 -14.90
C GLU A 24 7.33 -34.90 -16.43
N ARG A 25 7.43 -35.97 -17.22
CA ARG A 25 7.37 -35.88 -18.70
C ARG A 25 5.97 -35.62 -19.25
N ARG A 26 4.91 -35.92 -18.50
CA ARG A 26 3.52 -35.68 -18.95
C ARG A 26 3.06 -34.22 -18.79
N MET A 27 3.74 -33.42 -17.97
CA MET A 27 3.42 -32.01 -17.80
C MET A 27 4.04 -31.10 -18.87
N HIS A 28 5.08 -31.57 -19.58
CA HIS A 28 5.76 -30.80 -20.64
C HIS A 28 5.21 -30.99 -22.07
N GLY A 29 4.11 -31.71 -22.23
CA GLY A 29 3.61 -32.15 -23.55
C GLY A 29 2.24 -31.62 -23.97
N ARG A 30 1.66 -30.63 -23.29
CA ARG A 30 0.50 -29.91 -23.82
C ARG A 30 0.95 -28.56 -24.36
N ASN A 31 1.38 -28.57 -25.60
CA ASN A 31 1.40 -27.35 -26.42
C ASN A 31 -0.09 -27.00 -26.66
N LEU A 32 -0.71 -26.37 -25.66
CA LEU A 32 -1.95 -25.66 -25.87
C LEU A 32 -1.55 -24.45 -26.72
N ASP A 33 -2.04 -24.34 -27.94
CA ASP A 33 -2.05 -23.11 -28.74
C ASP A 33 -2.91 -22.07 -28.00
N LEU A 34 -2.44 -21.68 -26.81
CA LEU A 34 -3.03 -20.61 -26.03
C LEU A 34 -2.62 -19.32 -26.73
N LYS A 35 -3.60 -18.58 -27.21
CA LYS A 35 -3.40 -17.21 -27.65
C LYS A 35 -2.57 -16.49 -26.56
N PRO A 36 -1.42 -15.86 -26.92
CA PRO A 36 -0.62 -15.18 -25.92
C PRO A 36 -1.46 -14.11 -25.21
N TYR A 37 -1.42 -14.11 -23.87
CA TYR A 37 -2.11 -13.08 -23.10
C TYR A 37 -1.54 -11.71 -23.44
N LYS A 38 -2.43 -10.75 -23.59
CA LYS A 38 -2.11 -9.34 -23.76
C LYS A 38 -2.29 -8.60 -22.44
N ILE A 39 -1.22 -8.01 -21.90
CA ILE A 39 -1.23 -7.30 -20.63
C ILE A 39 -0.88 -5.83 -20.86
N ALA A 40 -1.67 -4.92 -20.31
CA ALA A 40 -1.32 -3.51 -20.24
C ALA A 40 -0.64 -3.22 -18.89
N ILE A 41 0.52 -2.54 -18.91
CA ILE A 41 1.15 -2.00 -17.71
C ILE A 41 0.78 -0.52 -17.62
N LEU A 42 -0.03 -0.17 -16.60
CA LEU A 42 -0.59 1.16 -16.43
C LEU A 42 0.18 1.97 -15.39
N TRP A 43 0.61 3.16 -15.75
CA TRP A 43 1.15 4.16 -14.83
C TRP A 43 0.62 5.55 -15.16
N ARG A 44 0.78 6.51 -14.24
CA ARG A 44 0.39 7.91 -14.49
C ARG A 44 1.50 8.65 -15.24
N GLY A 45 1.13 9.46 -16.23
CA GLY A 45 2.01 10.33 -17.01
C GLY A 45 1.22 11.40 -17.77
N ASP A 46 1.93 12.19 -18.53
CA ASP A 46 1.41 13.23 -19.42
C ASP A 46 1.34 12.74 -20.89
N ALA A 47 0.86 13.59 -21.78
CA ALA A 47 0.73 13.28 -23.19
C ALA A 47 2.07 12.92 -23.88
N GLU A 48 3.19 13.50 -23.44
CA GLU A 48 4.51 13.16 -23.99
C GLU A 48 4.89 11.71 -23.69
N ARG A 49 4.44 11.19 -22.55
CA ARG A 49 4.67 9.79 -22.13
C ARG A 49 3.70 8.80 -22.79
N GLN A 50 2.66 9.24 -23.50
CA GLN A 50 1.81 8.35 -24.30
C GLN A 50 2.60 7.66 -25.42
N ALA A 51 3.69 8.26 -25.90
CA ALA A 51 4.63 7.64 -26.85
C ALA A 51 5.55 6.58 -26.20
N ALA A 52 5.26 6.12 -24.98
CA ALA A 52 6.05 5.12 -24.29
C ALA A 52 6.03 3.79 -25.03
N THR A 53 7.20 3.17 -25.11
CA THR A 53 7.38 1.81 -25.60
C THR A 53 7.86 0.90 -24.47
N PRO A 54 7.81 -0.43 -24.62
CA PRO A 54 8.38 -1.34 -23.62
C PRO A 54 9.85 -1.03 -23.26
N GLN A 55 10.63 -0.45 -24.19
CA GLN A 55 12.06 -0.22 -24.02
C GLN A 55 12.41 1.14 -23.42
N ASN A 56 11.56 2.17 -23.59
CA ASN A 56 11.90 3.55 -23.23
C ASN A 56 11.30 4.02 -21.89
N ASN A 57 10.90 3.09 -21.00
CA ASN A 57 10.29 3.42 -19.72
C ASN A 57 10.97 2.70 -18.54
N ARG A 58 10.63 3.12 -17.31
CA ARG A 58 11.21 2.57 -16.08
C ARG A 58 10.88 1.09 -15.80
N PHE A 59 9.89 0.54 -16.49
CA PHE A 59 9.41 -0.84 -16.32
C PHE A 59 9.97 -1.78 -17.41
N TYR A 60 10.94 -1.36 -18.22
CA TYR A 60 11.45 -2.13 -19.37
C TYR A 60 11.78 -3.58 -19.01
N ARG A 61 12.37 -3.84 -17.84
CA ARG A 61 12.68 -5.21 -17.39
C ARG A 61 11.44 -6.06 -17.15
N ILE A 62 10.33 -5.46 -16.72
CA ILE A 62 9.07 -6.20 -16.52
C ILE A 62 8.51 -6.61 -17.88
N PHE A 63 8.60 -5.75 -18.89
CA PHE A 63 8.20 -6.09 -20.25
C PHE A 63 9.05 -7.22 -20.82
N GLU A 64 10.38 -7.19 -20.63
CA GLU A 64 11.28 -8.27 -21.02
C GLU A 64 10.92 -9.59 -20.37
N GLU A 65 10.76 -9.62 -19.04
CA GLU A 65 10.42 -10.83 -18.30
C GLU A 65 9.06 -11.41 -18.70
N LEU A 66 8.04 -10.58 -18.88
CA LEU A 66 6.75 -11.02 -19.39
C LEU A 66 6.86 -11.66 -20.78
N GLY A 67 7.70 -11.09 -21.65
CA GLY A 67 8.01 -11.66 -22.96
C GLY A 67 8.65 -13.03 -22.88
N THR A 68 9.55 -13.28 -21.91
CA THR A 68 10.21 -14.59 -21.73
C THR A 68 9.24 -15.71 -21.37
N VAL A 69 8.11 -15.37 -20.73
CA VAL A 69 7.05 -16.32 -20.38
C VAL A 69 5.88 -16.34 -21.37
N GLY A 70 6.07 -15.72 -22.54
CA GLY A 70 5.09 -15.73 -23.64
C GLY A 70 3.91 -14.77 -23.46
N ILE A 71 4.04 -13.77 -22.59
CA ILE A 71 3.02 -12.74 -22.38
C ILE A 71 3.39 -11.50 -23.21
N HIS A 72 2.45 -11.04 -24.02
CA HIS A 72 2.60 -9.78 -24.75
C HIS A 72 2.19 -8.61 -23.84
N ALA A 73 3.15 -7.74 -23.49
CA ALA A 73 2.90 -6.61 -22.62
C ALA A 73 3.08 -5.27 -23.34
N GLU A 74 2.15 -4.35 -23.13
CA GLU A 74 2.15 -3.01 -23.71
C GLU A 74 2.12 -1.92 -22.62
N PRO A 75 2.79 -0.77 -22.82
CA PRO A 75 2.66 0.37 -21.94
C PRO A 75 1.29 1.03 -22.09
N ALA A 76 0.71 1.44 -20.96
CA ALA A 76 -0.48 2.27 -20.90
C ALA A 76 -0.23 3.44 -19.94
N VAL A 77 -0.35 4.66 -20.45
CA VAL A 77 -0.09 5.88 -19.67
C VAL A 77 -1.41 6.58 -19.41
N TYR A 78 -1.72 6.79 -18.15
CA TYR A 78 -2.98 7.38 -17.71
C TYR A 78 -2.81 8.82 -17.26
N ASP A 79 -3.66 9.68 -17.78
CA ASP A 79 -4.06 10.94 -17.17
C ASP A 79 -5.57 11.13 -17.35
N GLU A 80 -6.16 12.00 -16.55
CA GLU A 80 -7.58 12.34 -16.62
C GLU A 80 -7.95 12.99 -17.97
N GLU A 81 -7.00 13.70 -18.59
CA GLU A 81 -7.22 14.46 -19.84
C GLU A 81 -7.47 13.56 -21.06
N PHE A 82 -6.93 12.32 -21.05
CA PHE A 82 -7.07 11.36 -22.16
C PHE A 82 -7.52 9.97 -21.66
N ALA A 83 -8.34 9.97 -20.62
CA ALA A 83 -8.81 8.73 -19.99
C ALA A 83 -9.63 7.83 -20.94
N ASP A 84 -10.31 8.40 -21.93
CA ASP A 84 -11.14 7.63 -22.87
C ASP A 84 -10.30 6.83 -23.83
N GLU A 85 -9.22 7.40 -24.39
CA GLU A 85 -8.26 6.67 -25.24
C GLU A 85 -7.59 5.53 -24.45
N VAL A 86 -7.20 5.80 -23.22
CA VAL A 86 -6.62 4.76 -22.34
C VAL A 86 -7.64 3.66 -22.05
N ARG A 87 -8.92 4.00 -21.87
CA ARG A 87 -9.99 3.01 -21.67
C ARG A 87 -10.07 2.04 -22.84
N GLU A 88 -10.12 2.55 -24.06
CA GLU A 88 -10.16 1.71 -25.26
C GLU A 88 -8.92 0.78 -25.34
N GLN A 89 -7.74 1.30 -25.02
CA GLN A 89 -6.51 0.52 -24.97
C GLN A 89 -6.61 -0.61 -23.93
N LEU A 90 -7.07 -0.30 -22.72
CA LEU A 90 -7.17 -1.29 -21.64
C LEU A 90 -8.23 -2.36 -21.92
N LEU A 91 -9.34 -1.99 -22.55
CA LEU A 91 -10.39 -2.95 -22.95
C LEU A 91 -9.94 -3.93 -24.03
N ALA A 92 -8.90 -3.60 -24.79
CA ALA A 92 -8.29 -4.50 -25.77
C ALA A 92 -7.26 -5.46 -25.15
N ALA A 93 -6.98 -5.38 -23.85
CA ALA A 93 -6.09 -6.25 -23.10
C ALA A 93 -6.86 -7.34 -22.33
N ASP A 94 -6.20 -8.47 -22.07
CA ASP A 94 -6.72 -9.53 -21.19
C ASP A 94 -6.55 -9.16 -19.71
N GLY A 95 -5.56 -8.31 -19.40
CA GLY A 95 -5.30 -7.85 -18.04
C GLY A 95 -4.53 -6.54 -17.97
N VAL A 96 -4.63 -5.89 -16.81
CA VAL A 96 -4.00 -4.61 -16.51
C VAL A 96 -3.20 -4.70 -15.21
N LEU A 97 -1.90 -4.43 -15.28
CA LEU A 97 -1.04 -4.27 -14.11
C LEU A 97 -0.93 -2.78 -13.78
N VAL A 98 -1.35 -2.39 -12.58
CA VAL A 98 -1.48 -0.98 -12.21
C VAL A 98 -0.33 -0.54 -11.30
N TRP A 99 0.52 0.35 -11.79
CA TRP A 99 1.61 1.00 -11.05
C TRP A 99 1.36 2.51 -10.93
N VAL A 100 0.28 2.88 -10.25
CA VAL A 100 -0.06 4.28 -10.00
C VAL A 100 -0.02 4.56 -8.51
N ASP A 101 0.85 5.48 -8.12
CA ASP A 101 0.97 5.94 -6.74
C ASP A 101 -0.36 6.54 -6.24
N PRO A 102 -0.70 6.38 -4.96
CA PRO A 102 -1.90 6.99 -4.36
C PRO A 102 -1.97 8.50 -4.52
N ILE A 103 -0.80 9.16 -4.48
CA ILE A 103 -0.65 10.59 -4.71
C ILE A 103 0.56 10.80 -5.61
N HIS A 104 0.36 11.50 -6.73
CA HIS A 104 1.41 11.86 -7.67
C HIS A 104 1.22 13.31 -8.11
N GLN A 105 2.16 14.19 -7.79
CA GLN A 105 2.10 15.63 -8.14
C GLN A 105 0.75 16.30 -7.75
N GLY A 106 0.23 16.00 -6.57
CA GLY A 106 -1.06 16.51 -6.10
C GLY A 106 -2.29 15.78 -6.64
N LYS A 107 -2.18 15.01 -7.72
CA LYS A 107 -3.27 14.17 -8.24
C LYS A 107 -3.42 12.90 -7.40
N THR A 108 -4.65 12.57 -7.02
CA THR A 108 -5.00 11.35 -6.28
C THR A 108 -5.54 10.26 -7.21
N ARG A 109 -5.96 9.14 -6.65
CA ARG A 109 -6.63 8.07 -7.41
C ARG A 109 -8.15 8.22 -7.46
N ALA A 110 -8.71 9.36 -7.07
CA ALA A 110 -10.16 9.56 -6.99
C ALA A 110 -10.88 9.34 -8.33
N ALA A 111 -10.28 9.79 -9.45
CA ALA A 111 -10.80 9.54 -10.79
C ALA A 111 -10.38 8.16 -11.34
N LEU A 112 -9.15 7.73 -11.04
CA LEU A 112 -8.62 6.46 -11.55
C LEU A 112 -9.34 5.23 -10.98
N ASP A 113 -9.70 5.22 -9.69
CA ASP A 113 -10.32 4.05 -9.08
C ASP A 113 -11.69 3.70 -9.69
N PRO A 114 -12.63 4.67 -9.92
CA PRO A 114 -13.86 4.41 -10.69
C PRO A 114 -13.59 3.95 -12.12
N PHE A 115 -12.64 4.57 -12.80
CA PHE A 115 -12.20 4.20 -14.14
C PHE A 115 -11.75 2.73 -14.22
N LEU A 116 -10.90 2.28 -13.28
CA LEU A 116 -10.42 0.89 -13.25
C LEU A 116 -11.52 -0.11 -12.90
N ARG A 117 -12.51 0.28 -12.08
CA ARG A 117 -13.71 -0.56 -11.84
C ARG A 117 -14.53 -0.75 -13.11
N ASP A 118 -14.73 0.32 -13.89
CA ASP A 118 -15.40 0.24 -15.17
C ASP A 118 -14.67 -0.70 -16.12
N VAL A 119 -13.36 -0.55 -16.30
CA VAL A 119 -12.53 -1.46 -17.12
C VAL A 119 -12.67 -2.91 -16.65
N ALA A 120 -12.51 -3.16 -15.34
CA ALA A 120 -12.62 -4.52 -14.79
C ALA A 120 -14.01 -5.14 -15.01
N SER A 121 -15.08 -4.34 -14.94
CA SER A 121 -16.46 -4.82 -15.16
C SER A 121 -16.73 -5.25 -16.60
N ARG A 122 -15.91 -4.81 -17.54
CA ARG A 122 -16.06 -5.11 -18.99
C ARG A 122 -15.16 -6.24 -19.49
N GLY A 123 -14.39 -6.91 -18.60
CA GLY A 123 -13.67 -8.13 -18.96
C GLY A 123 -12.21 -8.20 -18.56
N PRO A 124 -11.37 -7.16 -18.72
CA PRO A 124 -9.96 -7.23 -18.35
C PRO A 124 -9.76 -7.52 -16.85
N TRP A 125 -8.83 -8.41 -16.54
CA TRP A 125 -8.40 -8.60 -15.15
C TRP A 125 -7.53 -7.40 -14.71
N VAL A 126 -7.88 -6.78 -13.58
CA VAL A 126 -7.17 -5.60 -13.07
C VAL A 126 -6.45 -5.92 -11.76
N SER A 127 -5.13 -5.80 -11.74
CA SER A 127 -4.27 -5.96 -10.56
C SER A 127 -3.51 -4.65 -10.25
N ALA A 128 -3.57 -4.05 -9.05
CA ALA A 128 -4.47 -4.47 -8.01
C ALA A 128 -5.83 -3.76 -8.20
N HIS A 129 -6.90 -4.53 -8.12
CA HIS A 129 -8.25 -3.97 -8.25
C HIS A 129 -8.50 -2.90 -7.17
N PRO A 130 -9.14 -1.75 -7.49
CA PRO A 130 -9.37 -0.67 -6.52
C PRO A 130 -10.03 -1.13 -5.21
N ASP A 131 -11.00 -2.03 -5.28
CA ASP A 131 -11.70 -2.51 -4.08
C ASP A 131 -10.80 -3.38 -3.18
N ILE A 132 -9.86 -4.10 -3.77
CA ILE A 132 -8.84 -4.83 -2.99
C ILE A 132 -7.87 -3.86 -2.35
N ILE A 133 -7.41 -2.82 -3.09
CA ILE A 133 -6.54 -1.78 -2.52
C ILE A 133 -7.23 -1.06 -1.36
N LEU A 134 -8.49 -0.67 -1.52
CA LEU A 134 -9.26 0.02 -0.47
C LEU A 134 -9.51 -0.87 0.75
N LYS A 135 -9.56 -2.18 0.58
CA LYS A 135 -9.74 -3.14 1.67
C LYS A 135 -8.44 -3.51 2.37
N MET A 136 -7.33 -3.69 1.64
CA MET A 136 -6.08 -4.28 2.16
C MET A 136 -4.84 -3.39 1.96
N GLY A 137 -4.85 -2.48 1.00
CA GLY A 137 -3.72 -1.64 0.62
C GLY A 137 -3.73 -0.24 1.22
N VAL A 138 -4.69 0.09 2.07
CA VAL A 138 -4.77 1.37 2.79
C VAL A 138 -4.39 1.20 4.25
N LYS A 139 -3.99 2.29 4.92
CA LYS A 139 -3.50 2.22 6.31
C LYS A 139 -4.61 1.90 7.33
N GLU A 140 -5.87 2.07 6.96
CA GLU A 140 -7.01 1.67 7.79
C GLU A 140 -6.99 0.17 8.13
N VAL A 141 -6.38 -0.68 7.30
CA VAL A 141 -6.20 -2.11 7.59
C VAL A 141 -5.47 -2.34 8.91
N LEU A 142 -4.54 -1.47 9.29
CA LEU A 142 -3.81 -1.54 10.55
C LEU A 142 -4.74 -1.43 11.77
N TYR A 143 -5.82 -0.65 11.64
CA TYR A 143 -6.85 -0.55 12.66
C TYR A 143 -7.79 -1.76 12.63
N GLN A 144 -8.22 -2.18 11.45
CA GLN A 144 -9.13 -3.31 11.28
C GLN A 144 -8.55 -4.63 11.76
N THR A 145 -7.23 -4.82 11.60
CA THR A 145 -6.52 -6.05 11.97
C THR A 145 -5.87 -6.02 13.35
N LYS A 146 -6.01 -4.93 14.11
CA LYS A 146 -5.38 -4.81 15.44
C LYS A 146 -5.80 -5.91 16.43
N HIS A 147 -7.00 -6.46 16.25
CA HIS A 147 -7.52 -7.55 17.07
C HIS A 147 -6.77 -8.88 16.89
N LEU A 148 -5.97 -9.02 15.85
CA LEU A 148 -5.14 -10.20 15.60
C LEU A 148 -3.89 -10.25 16.49
N GLY A 149 -3.62 -9.20 17.28
CA GLY A 149 -2.55 -9.17 18.27
C GLY A 149 -1.14 -8.89 17.73
N TRP A 150 -1.00 -8.68 16.43
CA TRP A 150 0.30 -8.38 15.80
C TRP A 150 0.54 -6.91 15.48
N GLY A 151 -0.42 -6.05 15.80
CA GLY A 151 -0.33 -4.61 15.57
C GLY A 151 0.13 -3.83 16.79
N SER A 152 0.39 -2.54 16.61
CA SER A 152 0.57 -1.59 17.71
C SER A 152 -0.77 -1.01 18.18
N ASP A 153 -0.77 -0.22 19.28
CA ASP A 153 -1.95 0.55 19.73
C ASP A 153 -2.39 1.54 18.64
N THR A 154 -3.15 1.03 17.68
CA THR A 154 -3.64 1.77 16.52
C THR A 154 -5.01 2.36 16.79
N HIS A 155 -5.18 3.66 16.55
CA HIS A 155 -6.44 4.37 16.62
C HIS A 155 -6.83 4.92 15.25
N LEU A 156 -8.14 5.08 15.01
CA LEU A 156 -8.71 5.56 13.77
C LEU A 156 -9.62 6.75 14.06
N TYR A 157 -9.45 7.83 13.31
CA TYR A 157 -10.35 8.97 13.30
C TYR A 157 -10.98 9.10 11.93
N ARG A 158 -12.30 9.12 11.86
CA ARG A 158 -13.06 9.25 10.62
C ARG A 158 -13.47 10.69 10.32
N THR A 159 -13.44 11.54 11.32
CA THR A 159 -13.83 12.96 11.22
C THR A 159 -12.82 13.84 11.96
N SER A 160 -12.77 15.11 11.53
CA SER A 160 -11.99 16.14 12.22
C SER A 160 -12.46 16.33 13.67
N ALA A 161 -13.77 16.22 13.91
CA ALA A 161 -14.34 16.31 15.27
C ALA A 161 -13.84 15.19 16.19
N GLU A 162 -13.82 13.92 15.70
CA GLU A 162 -13.24 12.80 16.46
C GLU A 162 -11.74 13.01 16.73
N PHE A 163 -11.00 13.48 15.73
CA PHE A 163 -9.58 13.78 15.87
C PHE A 163 -9.36 14.86 16.91
N GLY A 164 -10.11 15.97 16.84
CA GLY A 164 -10.04 17.07 17.81
C GLY A 164 -10.37 16.68 19.23
N ALA A 165 -11.35 15.80 19.42
CA ALA A 165 -11.77 15.37 20.74
C ALA A 165 -10.83 14.37 21.43
N ALA A 166 -10.18 13.49 20.64
CA ALA A 166 -9.46 12.35 21.22
C ALA A 166 -7.93 12.44 21.10
N PHE A 167 -7.40 12.97 20.00
CA PHE A 167 -5.95 12.99 19.74
C PHE A 167 -5.14 13.76 20.80
N PRO A 168 -5.55 14.96 21.27
CA PRO A 168 -4.78 15.69 22.28
C PRO A 168 -4.57 14.87 23.56
N ARG A 169 -5.62 14.19 24.03
CA ARG A 169 -5.55 13.33 25.23
C ARG A 169 -4.62 12.13 25.02
N ARG A 170 -4.68 11.50 23.85
CA ARG A 170 -3.82 10.37 23.53
C ARG A 170 -2.35 10.79 23.42
N LEU A 171 -2.06 11.92 22.79
CA LEU A 171 -0.72 12.47 22.72
C LEU A 171 -0.12 12.74 24.10
N GLN A 172 -0.92 13.32 24.98
CA GLN A 172 -0.52 13.61 26.36
C GLN A 172 -0.27 12.35 27.19
N SER A 173 -1.14 11.33 27.07
CA SER A 173 -1.08 10.13 27.90
C SER A 173 -0.13 9.05 27.41
N SER A 174 0.16 9.00 26.11
CA SER A 174 0.85 7.87 25.47
C SER A 174 2.20 8.24 24.84
N GLY A 175 2.65 9.48 25.03
CA GLY A 175 3.91 9.97 24.44
C GLY A 175 3.85 10.19 22.94
N PRO A 176 5.00 10.21 22.23
CA PRO A 176 5.04 10.56 20.80
C PRO A 176 4.19 9.64 19.94
N ARG A 177 3.43 10.24 19.02
CA ARG A 177 2.50 9.54 18.10
C ARG A 177 2.94 9.70 16.66
N VAL A 178 2.50 8.78 15.81
CA VAL A 178 2.63 8.88 14.35
C VAL A 178 1.25 8.98 13.75
N ILE A 179 0.98 10.14 13.15
CA ILE A 179 -0.28 10.46 12.46
C ILE A 179 -0.07 10.19 10.98
N LYS A 180 -1.01 9.45 10.36
CA LYS A 180 -0.92 9.03 8.96
C LYS A 180 -2.25 9.24 8.25
N GLN A 181 -2.24 9.92 7.12
CA GLN A 181 -3.39 9.85 6.21
C GLN A 181 -3.58 8.42 5.69
N ASN A 182 -4.82 8.04 5.39
CA ASN A 182 -5.18 6.67 5.00
C ASN A 182 -4.43 6.19 3.75
N ARG A 183 -4.36 7.01 2.72
CA ARG A 183 -3.65 6.72 1.45
C ARG A 183 -2.48 7.69 1.28
N GLY A 184 -1.35 7.20 0.82
CA GLY A 184 -0.16 8.01 0.56
C GLY A 184 1.06 7.12 0.35
N ASN A 185 2.07 7.69 -0.28
CA ASN A 185 3.37 7.09 -0.60
C ASN A 185 4.51 8.04 -0.20
N GLY A 186 5.74 7.55 -0.15
CA GLY A 186 6.93 8.39 0.09
C GLY A 186 6.93 9.16 1.40
N GLY A 187 6.18 8.75 2.42
CA GLY A 187 6.05 9.47 3.69
C GLY A 187 5.07 10.64 3.67
N GLN A 188 4.45 10.94 2.53
CA GLN A 188 3.47 12.01 2.40
C GLN A 188 2.27 11.80 3.33
N GLY A 189 1.91 12.84 4.10
CA GLY A 189 0.86 12.77 5.11
C GLY A 189 1.15 11.82 6.27
N VAL A 190 2.43 11.61 6.59
CA VAL A 190 2.89 10.85 7.75
C VAL A 190 3.73 11.77 8.63
N TRP A 191 3.30 11.94 9.88
CA TRP A 191 3.88 12.88 10.83
C TRP A 191 4.22 12.20 12.15
N LYS A 192 5.46 12.34 12.62
CA LYS A 192 5.76 12.16 14.05
C LYS A 192 5.30 13.41 14.76
N VAL A 193 4.57 13.25 15.88
CA VAL A 193 4.08 14.34 16.72
C VAL A 193 4.49 14.07 18.15
N GLU A 194 5.07 15.05 18.82
CA GLU A 194 5.57 14.95 20.17
C GLU A 194 5.15 16.19 20.97
N GLN A 195 4.58 15.97 22.18
CA GLN A 195 4.20 17.04 23.07
C GLN A 195 5.47 17.75 23.56
N MET A 196 5.52 19.06 23.43
CA MET A 196 6.60 19.86 24.03
C MET A 196 6.25 20.26 25.47
N PRO A 197 7.25 20.42 26.36
CA PRO A 197 7.01 20.95 27.70
C PRO A 197 6.32 22.30 27.63
N THR A 198 5.10 22.40 28.18
CA THR A 198 4.32 23.63 28.16
C THR A 198 4.72 24.50 29.34
N ARG A 199 5.05 25.79 29.09
CA ARG A 199 5.13 26.79 30.17
C ARG A 199 3.71 27.13 30.63
N THR A 200 3.53 27.29 31.93
CA THR A 200 2.23 27.64 32.50
C THR A 200 1.58 28.83 31.78
N GLY A 201 0.40 28.64 31.21
CA GLY A 201 -0.36 29.66 30.47
C GLY A 201 -0.06 29.79 28.97
N ALA A 202 0.84 28.96 28.40
CA ALA A 202 1.06 28.89 26.95
C ALA A 202 0.13 27.87 26.27
N ALA A 203 -0.16 28.08 24.97
CA ALA A 203 -0.89 27.09 24.17
C ALA A 203 -0.09 25.79 24.08
N ASP A 204 -0.80 24.65 23.99
CA ASP A 204 -0.19 23.32 23.79
C ASP A 204 0.65 23.34 22.51
N THR A 205 1.96 23.22 22.67
CA THR A 205 2.92 23.20 21.56
C THR A 205 3.37 21.76 21.29
N VAL A 206 3.44 21.42 20.03
CA VAL A 206 3.93 20.12 19.56
C VAL A 206 5.13 20.29 18.65
N ARG A 207 6.04 19.36 18.72
CA ARG A 207 7.09 19.17 17.72
C ARG A 207 6.61 18.16 16.70
N ILE A 208 6.57 18.57 15.44
CA ILE A 208 6.21 17.69 14.33
C ILE A 208 7.43 17.40 13.44
N LEU A 209 7.46 16.22 12.86
CA LEU A 209 8.43 15.84 11.84
C LEU A 209 7.70 15.05 10.74
N HIS A 210 7.73 15.60 9.53
CA HIS A 210 7.19 14.91 8.36
C HIS A 210 8.09 13.74 7.97
N ALA A 211 7.53 12.59 7.61
CA ALA A 211 8.29 11.39 7.26
C ALA A 211 8.87 11.41 5.83
N GLN A 212 8.89 12.56 5.18
CA GLN A 212 9.55 12.74 3.90
C GLN A 212 11.07 12.95 4.09
N ARG A 213 11.84 12.48 3.11
CA ARG A 213 13.29 12.64 3.13
C ARG A 213 13.69 14.12 3.13
N GLY A 214 14.58 14.50 4.04
CA GLY A 214 15.06 15.87 4.17
C GLY A 214 14.18 16.79 5.01
N SER A 215 13.08 16.30 5.59
CA SER A 215 12.25 17.09 6.50
C SER A 215 13.01 17.41 7.78
N ILE A 216 12.78 18.61 8.31
CA ILE A 216 13.29 19.08 9.59
C ILE A 216 12.16 19.18 10.61
N PRO A 217 12.43 18.97 11.91
CA PRO A 217 11.43 19.17 12.95
C PRO A 217 10.95 20.64 13.00
N GLN A 218 9.66 20.82 13.30
CA GLN A 218 9.02 22.13 13.48
C GLN A 218 8.20 22.13 14.76
N ASP A 219 8.24 23.24 15.48
CA ASP A 219 7.45 23.45 16.70
C ASP A 219 6.29 24.40 16.36
N LEU A 220 5.05 23.99 16.63
CA LEU A 220 3.84 24.79 16.37
C LEU A 220 2.72 24.45 17.37
N PRO A 221 1.70 25.30 17.49
CA PRO A 221 0.50 24.99 18.30
C PRO A 221 -0.17 23.69 17.82
N LEU A 222 -0.63 22.86 18.76
CA LEU A 222 -1.33 21.62 18.45
C LEU A 222 -2.55 21.85 17.53
N GLN A 223 -3.29 22.93 17.73
CA GLN A 223 -4.44 23.30 16.89
C GLN A 223 -4.04 23.56 15.42
N GLU A 224 -2.88 24.17 15.20
CA GLU A 224 -2.35 24.41 13.86
C GLU A 224 -1.97 23.09 13.18
N PHE A 225 -1.32 22.18 13.92
CA PHE A 225 -1.05 20.83 13.39
C PHE A 225 -2.35 20.09 13.02
N MET A 226 -3.39 20.19 13.87
CA MET A 226 -4.67 19.54 13.57
C MET A 226 -5.34 20.13 12.35
N ALA A 227 -5.24 21.46 12.14
CA ALA A 227 -5.72 22.12 10.93
C ALA A 227 -4.96 21.66 9.67
N LEU A 228 -3.64 21.42 9.77
CA LEU A 228 -2.85 20.83 8.66
C LEU A 228 -3.35 19.42 8.27
N CYS A 229 -3.94 18.70 9.21
CA CYS A 229 -4.48 17.36 8.96
C CYS A 229 -5.92 17.35 8.41
N GLU A 230 -6.64 18.47 8.42
CA GLU A 230 -8.04 18.57 7.97
C GLU A 230 -8.27 17.99 6.56
N PRO A 231 -7.40 18.25 5.55
CA PRO A 231 -7.58 17.69 4.20
C PRO A 231 -7.57 16.16 4.15
N TYR A 232 -7.05 15.47 5.19
CA TYR A 232 -6.98 13.99 5.21
C TYR A 232 -8.35 13.33 5.41
N PHE A 233 -9.36 14.09 5.83
CA PHE A 233 -10.74 13.63 5.97
C PHE A 233 -11.57 13.79 4.68
N SER A 234 -11.05 14.50 3.69
CA SER A 234 -11.74 14.70 2.42
C SER A 234 -11.97 13.36 1.70
N TRP A 235 -13.07 13.29 0.96
CA TRP A 235 -13.44 12.14 0.10
C TRP A 235 -13.53 10.79 0.85
N GLY A 236 -14.03 10.83 2.09
CA GLY A 236 -14.12 9.63 2.92
C GLY A 236 -12.77 9.12 3.46
N GLY A 237 -11.77 10.00 3.47
CA GLY A 237 -10.48 9.72 4.09
C GLY A 237 -10.57 9.61 5.60
N CYS A 238 -9.50 9.11 6.20
CA CYS A 238 -9.39 8.97 7.66
C CYS A 238 -7.93 9.12 8.10
N ILE A 239 -7.73 9.33 9.38
CA ILE A 239 -6.42 9.41 10.01
C ILE A 239 -6.17 8.15 10.85
N ILE A 240 -4.99 7.58 10.69
CA ILE A 240 -4.46 6.50 11.52
C ILE A 240 -3.46 7.09 12.50
N ASP A 241 -3.63 6.80 13.77
CA ASP A 241 -2.79 7.22 14.89
C ASP A 241 -2.14 5.99 15.53
N GLN A 242 -0.81 5.96 15.58
CA GLN A 242 -0.03 4.88 16.17
C GLN A 242 1.05 5.43 17.09
N PRO A 243 1.51 4.66 18.12
CA PRO A 243 2.68 5.07 18.89
C PRO A 243 3.91 5.16 17.99
N PHE A 244 4.75 6.15 18.24
CA PHE A 244 6.06 6.23 17.60
C PHE A 244 6.92 5.03 18.02
N GLN A 245 7.60 4.42 17.07
CA GLN A 245 8.50 3.30 17.30
C GLN A 245 9.95 3.81 17.38
N PRO A 246 10.56 3.95 18.57
CA PRO A 246 11.90 4.52 18.71
C PRO A 246 13.00 3.66 18.08
N ARG A 247 12.72 2.37 17.88
CA ARG A 247 13.66 1.42 17.26
C ARG A 247 13.63 1.39 15.73
N LEU A 248 12.88 2.28 15.07
CA LEU A 248 12.91 2.38 13.60
C LEU A 248 14.32 2.55 13.00
N PRO A 249 15.25 3.29 13.63
CA PRO A 249 16.64 3.38 13.14
C PRO A 249 17.39 2.06 13.14
N ASP A 250 17.00 1.08 13.97
CA ASP A 250 17.62 -0.25 14.02
C ASP A 250 17.29 -1.09 12.78
N GLY A 251 16.33 -0.66 12.00
CA GLY A 251 15.86 -1.30 10.79
C GLY A 251 14.38 -1.69 10.80
N MET A 252 13.86 -2.00 9.63
CA MET A 252 12.48 -2.42 9.43
C MET A 252 12.43 -3.58 8.43
N ILE A 253 11.74 -4.65 8.79
CA ILE A 253 11.44 -5.75 7.88
C ILE A 253 10.04 -5.51 7.30
N ARG A 254 9.92 -5.60 5.98
CA ARG A 254 8.64 -5.64 5.26
C ARG A 254 8.40 -7.08 4.81
N CYS A 255 7.26 -7.62 5.19
CA CYS A 255 6.80 -8.94 4.78
C CYS A 255 5.76 -8.80 3.66
#